data_15e1639d3c87d4f4772515ba5c3b9ee2
#
_entry.id   15e1639d3c87d4f4772515ba5c3b9ee2
#
_cell.length_a   1.000
_cell.length_b   1.000
_cell.length_c   1.000
_cell.angle_alpha   90.00
_cell.angle_beta   90.00
_cell.angle_gamma   90.00
#
_symmetry.space_group_name_H-M   'P 1'
#
loop_
_entity.id
_entity.type
_entity.pdbx_description
1 polymer ?
#
loop_
_entity_poly.entity_id
_entity_poly.type
_entity_poly.pdbx_seq_one_letter_code
_entity_poly.pdbx_strand_id
1 'polypeptide(L)'
;MTKILYVEDNPDNVYMLTRRLKKKGFELIIAGDGQEGIDKAIEENPDLILMDLSLPTMDGWTATAKIKEIEQVKDIPIIALSAHAMPEHRDRALKAGCSDY
;
A
#
# COMPACT_ATOMS: atom_id res chain seq x y z
N MET A 1 1.24 1.37 19.04
CA MET A 1 2.23 1.14 17.98
C MET A 1 1.55 1.33 16.63
N THR A 2 2.17 2.09 15.74
CA THR A 2 1.61 2.32 14.40
C THR A 2 1.68 1.05 13.57
N LYS A 3 0.55 0.67 13.01
CA LYS A 3 0.42 -0.53 12.18
C LYS A 3 0.41 -0.12 10.71
N ILE A 4 1.33 -0.68 9.92
CA ILE A 4 1.48 -0.38 8.50
C ILE A 4 1.23 -1.64 7.69
N LEU A 5 0.32 -1.53 6.72
CA LEU A 5 0.12 -2.57 5.71
C LEU A 5 0.99 -2.25 4.50
N TYR A 6 1.87 -3.15 4.13
CA TYR A 6 2.74 -3.00 2.98
C TYR A 6 2.36 -4.01 1.91
N VAL A 7 1.88 -3.53 0.78
CA VAL A 7 1.44 -4.36 -0.35
C VAL A 7 2.54 -4.39 -1.39
N GLU A 8 3.23 -5.51 -1.51
CA GLU A 8 4.39 -5.70 -2.36
C GLU A 8 4.59 -7.18 -2.67
N ASP A 9 4.87 -7.51 -3.92
CA ASP A 9 5.10 -8.89 -4.35
C ASP A 9 6.57 -9.31 -4.37
N ASN A 10 7.50 -8.36 -4.44
CA ASN A 10 8.94 -8.65 -4.53
C ASN A 10 9.51 -8.91 -3.14
N PRO A 11 10.00 -10.16 -2.85
CA PRO A 11 10.50 -10.47 -1.51
C PRO A 11 11.71 -9.65 -1.08
N ASP A 12 12.56 -9.21 -2.01
CA ASP A 12 13.72 -8.37 -1.67
C ASP A 12 13.27 -6.99 -1.20
N ASN A 13 12.28 -6.39 -1.87
CA ASN A 13 11.72 -5.11 -1.46
C ASN A 13 11.02 -5.22 -0.11
N VAL A 14 10.26 -6.28 0.09
CA VAL A 14 9.60 -6.56 1.38
C VAL A 14 10.64 -6.65 2.49
N TYR A 15 11.69 -7.42 2.28
CA TYR A 15 12.75 -7.60 3.28
C TYR A 15 13.39 -6.27 3.67
N MET A 16 13.80 -5.47 2.67
CA MET A 16 14.50 -4.22 2.90
C MET A 16 13.66 -3.20 3.66
N LEU A 17 12.44 -2.97 3.19
CA LEU A 17 11.58 -1.97 3.81
C LEU A 17 11.08 -2.40 5.19
N THR A 18 10.71 -3.67 5.32
CA THR A 18 10.27 -4.23 6.60
C THR A 18 11.34 -4.07 7.66
N ARG A 19 12.59 -4.39 7.31
CA ARG A 19 13.71 -4.26 8.23
C ARG A 19 13.89 -2.81 8.71
N ARG A 20 13.78 -1.85 7.80
CA ARG A 20 13.92 -0.42 8.14
C ARG A 20 12.79 0.05 9.04
N LEU A 21 11.57 -0.31 8.73
CA LEU A 21 10.41 0.15 9.48
C LEU A 21 10.31 -0.50 10.86
N LYS A 22 10.66 -1.77 10.97
CA LYS A 22 10.69 -2.46 12.28
C LYS A 22 11.70 -1.82 13.21
N LYS A 23 12.85 -1.37 12.71
CA LYS A 23 13.84 -0.68 13.52
C LYS A 23 13.30 0.62 14.10
N LYS A 24 12.32 1.23 13.45
CA LYS A 24 11.68 2.47 13.91
C LYS A 24 10.47 2.22 14.82
N GLY A 25 10.17 0.96 15.10
CA GLY A 25 9.10 0.60 16.03
C GLY A 25 7.73 0.40 15.41
N PHE A 26 7.63 0.32 14.08
CA PHE A 26 6.35 0.06 13.41
C PHE A 26 6.00 -1.41 13.39
N GLU A 27 4.70 -1.71 13.50
CA GLU A 27 4.18 -3.05 13.26
C GLU A 27 3.87 -3.20 11.77
N LEU A 28 4.37 -4.27 11.14
CA LEU A 28 4.21 -4.49 9.70
C LEU A 28 3.30 -5.67 9.41
N ILE A 29 2.38 -5.47 8.45
CA ILE A 29 1.56 -6.51 7.86
C ILE A 29 1.88 -6.52 6.38
N ILE A 30 2.16 -7.70 5.83
CA ILE A 30 2.58 -7.83 4.43
C ILE A 30 1.47 -8.49 3.62
N ALA A 31 1.20 -7.93 2.44
CA ALA A 31 0.31 -8.52 1.44
C ALA A 31 1.07 -8.65 0.13
N GLY A 32 0.93 -9.78 -0.55
CA GLY A 32 1.70 -10.09 -1.76
C GLY A 32 1.05 -9.65 -3.05
N ASP A 33 -0.21 -9.24 -3.02
CA ASP A 33 -0.90 -8.74 -4.21
C ASP A 33 -2.03 -7.78 -3.80
N GLY A 34 -2.69 -7.19 -4.81
CA GLY A 34 -3.73 -6.20 -4.58
C GLY A 34 -4.94 -6.73 -3.83
N GLN A 35 -5.39 -7.94 -4.16
CA GLN A 35 -6.56 -8.53 -3.49
C GLN A 35 -6.24 -8.85 -2.02
N GLU A 36 -5.09 -9.43 -1.76
CA GLU A 36 -4.64 -9.67 -0.39
C GLU A 36 -4.51 -8.37 0.38
N GLY A 37 -4.03 -7.31 -0.28
CA GLY A 37 -3.94 -5.97 0.30
C GLY A 37 -5.30 -5.44 0.75
N ILE A 38 -6.32 -5.60 -0.09
CA ILE A 38 -7.69 -5.20 0.26
C ILE A 38 -8.19 -6.00 1.46
N ASP A 39 -8.03 -7.32 1.41
CA ASP A 39 -8.48 -8.21 2.47
C ASP A 39 -7.79 -7.89 3.81
N LYS A 40 -6.49 -7.67 3.78
CA LYS A 40 -5.72 -7.32 4.98
C LYS A 40 -6.08 -5.93 5.52
N ALA A 41 -6.39 -4.98 4.65
CA ALA A 41 -6.84 -3.66 5.09
C ALA A 41 -8.13 -3.76 5.90
N ILE A 42 -9.08 -4.55 5.43
CA ILE A 42 -10.35 -4.76 6.12
C ILE A 42 -10.14 -5.51 7.44
N GLU A 43 -9.35 -6.59 7.40
CA GLU A 43 -9.12 -7.48 8.54
C GLU A 43 -8.31 -6.81 9.65
N GLU A 44 -7.26 -6.09 9.28
CA GLU A 44 -6.29 -5.55 10.24
C GLU A 44 -6.50 -4.07 10.57
N ASN A 45 -7.24 -3.35 9.75
CA ASN A 45 -7.51 -1.93 9.92
C ASN A 45 -6.24 -1.12 10.24
N PRO A 46 -5.23 -1.14 9.33
CA PRO A 46 -3.95 -0.48 9.60
C PRO A 46 -4.07 1.05 9.68
N ASP A 47 -3.05 1.68 10.24
CA ASP A 47 -2.98 3.15 10.32
C ASP A 47 -2.51 3.78 9.02
N LEU A 48 -1.79 3.01 8.20
CA LEU A 48 -1.21 3.48 6.95
C LEU A 48 -1.06 2.30 6.00
N ILE A 49 -1.25 2.55 4.71
CA ILE A 49 -1.02 1.56 3.65
C ILE A 49 0.08 2.06 2.72
N LEU A 50 1.11 1.24 2.52
CA LEU A 50 2.12 1.45 1.49
C LEU A 50 1.78 0.53 0.33
N MET A 51 1.47 1.11 -0.83
CA MET A 51 0.95 0.37 -1.98
C MET A 51 1.93 0.41 -3.15
N ASP A 52 2.47 -0.75 -3.52
CA ASP A 52 3.25 -0.88 -4.76
C ASP A 52 2.29 -0.77 -5.95
N LEU A 53 2.66 0.04 -6.93
CA LEU A 53 1.84 0.25 -8.13
C LEU A 53 2.01 -0.84 -9.17
N SER A 54 3.08 -1.63 -9.10
CA SER A 54 3.43 -2.65 -10.09
C SER A 54 3.12 -4.07 -9.61
N LEU A 55 1.95 -4.27 -9.05
CA LEU A 55 1.53 -5.58 -8.55
C LEU A 55 1.09 -6.50 -9.70
N PRO A 56 1.20 -7.84 -9.53
CA PRO A 56 0.83 -8.78 -10.59
C PRO A 56 -0.68 -8.74 -10.87
N THR A 57 -1.49 -9.57 -10.42
CA THR A 57 -2.89 -9.77 -10.81
C THR A 57 -3.81 -8.54 -10.71
N MET A 58 -3.56 -7.67 -9.75
CA MET A 58 -4.30 -6.42 -9.57
C MET A 58 -3.31 -5.34 -9.23
N ASP A 59 -3.16 -4.33 -10.11
CA ASP A 59 -2.18 -3.28 -9.88
C ASP A 59 -2.56 -2.38 -8.69
N GLY A 60 -1.59 -1.60 -8.22
CA GLY A 60 -1.79 -0.74 -7.05
C GLY A 60 -2.83 0.36 -7.27
N TRP A 61 -3.02 0.81 -8.53
CA TRP A 61 -4.04 1.81 -8.86
C TRP A 61 -5.44 1.27 -8.58
N THR A 62 -5.71 0.06 -9.10
CA THR A 62 -6.99 -0.61 -8.95
C THR A 62 -7.26 -0.96 -7.48
N ALA A 63 -6.25 -1.50 -6.79
CA ALA A 63 -6.37 -1.83 -5.37
C ALA A 63 -6.68 -0.59 -4.53
N THR A 64 -5.99 0.52 -4.79
CA THR A 64 -6.24 1.79 -4.09
C THR A 64 -7.66 2.27 -4.32
N ALA A 65 -8.13 2.27 -5.57
CA ALA A 65 -9.49 2.71 -5.88
C ALA A 65 -10.53 1.86 -5.16
N LYS A 66 -10.33 0.54 -5.11
CA LYS A 66 -11.25 -0.36 -4.41
C LYS A 66 -11.28 -0.12 -2.91
N ILE A 67 -10.12 0.10 -2.29
CA ILE A 67 -10.04 0.41 -0.85
C ILE A 67 -10.81 1.70 -0.55
N LYS A 68 -10.69 2.72 -1.40
CA LYS A 68 -11.34 4.01 -1.19
C LYS A 68 -12.87 3.93 -1.36
N GLU A 69 -13.39 2.87 -1.94
CA GLU A 69 -14.83 2.62 -2.03
C GLU A 69 -15.39 1.85 -0.83
N ILE A 70 -14.55 1.29 0.02
CA ILE A 70 -14.97 0.48 1.17
C ILE A 70 -15.07 1.37 2.40
N GLU A 71 -16.28 1.48 2.95
CA GLU A 71 -16.59 2.38 4.07
C GLU A 71 -15.66 2.20 5.27
N GLN A 72 -15.32 0.95 5.59
CA GLN A 72 -14.51 0.61 6.76
C GLN A 72 -13.06 1.10 6.68
N VAL A 73 -12.52 1.29 5.46
CA VAL A 73 -11.09 1.54 5.25
C VAL A 73 -10.80 2.73 4.34
N LYS A 74 -11.82 3.37 3.82
CA LYS A 74 -11.66 4.48 2.86
C LYS A 74 -10.83 5.65 3.37
N ASP A 75 -10.79 5.85 4.68
CA ASP A 75 -10.09 6.98 5.30
C ASP A 75 -8.64 6.66 5.66
N ILE A 76 -8.20 5.42 5.51
CA ILE A 76 -6.82 5.04 5.79
C ILE A 76 -5.90 5.69 4.74
N PRO A 77 -4.87 6.46 5.14
CA PRO A 77 -3.93 7.05 4.17
C PRO A 77 -3.21 5.98 3.37
N ILE A 78 -3.09 6.19 2.07
CA ILE A 78 -2.37 5.29 1.16
C ILE A 78 -1.24 6.07 0.49
N ILE A 79 -0.01 5.59 0.67
CA ILE A 79 1.15 6.15 -0.01
C ILE A 79 1.54 5.19 -1.14
N ALA A 80 1.53 5.69 -2.36
CA ALA A 80 1.91 4.90 -3.53
C ALA A 80 3.43 4.83 -3.65
N LEU A 81 3.94 3.63 -3.94
CA LEU A 81 5.35 3.39 -4.15
C LEU A 81 5.58 2.97 -5.60
N SER A 82 6.60 3.54 -6.25
CA SER A 82 6.94 3.20 -7.62
C SER A 82 8.45 3.27 -7.82
N ALA A 83 8.98 2.35 -8.62
CA ALA A 83 10.37 2.38 -9.03
C ALA A 83 10.64 3.53 -10.01
N HIS A 84 9.60 4.11 -10.61
CA HIS A 84 9.70 5.19 -11.58
C HIS A 84 8.97 6.42 -11.05
N ALA A 85 9.74 7.37 -10.51
CA ALA A 85 9.21 8.62 -9.96
C ALA A 85 8.91 9.62 -11.09
N MET A 86 7.96 9.30 -11.97
CA MET A 86 7.53 10.16 -13.07
C MET A 86 6.35 11.03 -12.62
N PRO A 87 6.29 12.32 -13.01
CA PRO A 87 5.17 13.19 -12.65
C PRO A 87 3.80 12.64 -13.04
N GLU A 88 3.71 11.97 -14.19
CA GLU A 88 2.46 11.35 -14.65
C GLU A 88 1.99 10.27 -13.69
N HIS A 89 2.91 9.48 -13.14
CA HIS A 89 2.59 8.44 -12.19
C HIS A 89 2.06 9.02 -10.88
N ARG A 90 2.63 10.12 -10.43
CA ARG A 90 2.15 10.80 -9.24
C ARG A 90 0.73 11.29 -9.41
N ASP A 91 0.43 11.95 -10.52
CA ASP A 91 -0.91 12.44 -10.82
C ASP A 91 -1.92 11.31 -10.87
N ARG A 92 -1.56 10.20 -11.50
CA ARG A 92 -2.41 9.03 -11.61
C ARG A 92 -2.68 8.42 -10.23
N ALA A 93 -1.65 8.34 -9.38
CA ALA A 93 -1.80 7.80 -8.02
C ALA A 93 -2.76 8.66 -7.20
N LEU A 94 -2.61 9.98 -7.26
CA LEU A 94 -3.48 10.91 -6.54
C LEU A 94 -4.93 10.81 -7.04
N LYS A 95 -5.14 10.68 -8.34
CA LYS A 95 -6.47 10.50 -8.92
C LYS A 95 -7.11 9.18 -8.51
N ALA A 96 -6.31 8.13 -8.31
CA ALA A 96 -6.81 6.84 -7.84
C ALA A 96 -7.16 6.86 -6.34
N GLY A 97 -6.78 7.91 -5.61
CA GLY A 97 -7.12 8.09 -4.21
C GLY A 97 -5.96 7.92 -3.25
N CYS A 98 -4.72 7.82 -3.75
CA CYS A 98 -3.54 7.79 -2.89
C CYS A 98 -3.35 9.14 -2.20
N SER A 99 -2.96 9.10 -0.92
CA SER A 99 -2.72 10.32 -0.15
C SER A 99 -1.40 10.99 -0.54
N ASP A 100 -0.45 10.19 -1.03
CA ASP A 100 0.85 10.66 -1.51
C ASP A 100 1.45 9.61 -2.44
N TYR A 101 2.62 9.94 -2.97
CA TYR A 101 3.29 9.11 -3.95
C TYR A 101 4.78 8.98 -3.64
#